data_79b9ca9e694a0686a01c6f292e65a4be
#
_entry.id   79b9ca9e694a0686a01c6f292e65a4be
#
_cell.length_a   1.000
_cell.length_b   1.000
_cell.length_c   1.000
_cell.angle_alpha   90.00
_cell.angle_beta   90.00
_cell.angle_gamma   90.00
#
_symmetry.space_group_name_H-M   'P 1'
#
loop_
_entity.id
_entity.type
_entity.pdbx_description
1 polymer ?
#
loop_
_entity_poly.entity_id
_entity_poly.type
_entity_poly.pdbx_seq_one_letter_code
_entity_poly.pdbx_strand_id
1 'polypeptide(L)'
;MHIQDWNSETDPQIIRREKQKARIIRQSQWWKNKRAHNKCYYCKTDTPARKLTMDHVVPLARGGRSIKSNLVPCCKSCNNLKKNLLPLEWENFLSNFR
;
A
#
# COMPACT_ATOMS: atom_id res chain seq x y z
N MET A 1 -25.06 -15.19 1.59
CA MET A 1 -23.78 -14.67 1.08
C MET A 1 -23.58 -15.02 -0.37
N HIS A 2 -23.05 -14.14 -1.11
CA HIS A 2 -22.80 -14.36 -2.53
C HIS A 2 -21.38 -14.77 -2.78
N ILE A 3 -21.18 -15.70 -3.70
CA ILE A 3 -19.86 -16.21 -4.00
C ILE A 3 -18.93 -15.09 -4.46
N GLN A 4 -19.44 -14.15 -5.24
CA GLN A 4 -18.65 -13.06 -5.74
C GLN A 4 -18.15 -12.10 -4.65
N ASP A 5 -18.69 -12.20 -3.43
CA ASP A 5 -18.29 -11.27 -2.36
C ASP A 5 -16.83 -11.40 -1.98
N TRP A 6 -16.30 -12.61 -1.99
CA TRP A 6 -14.89 -12.80 -1.66
C TRP A 6 -13.97 -12.36 -2.79
N ASN A 7 -14.54 -12.16 -3.98
CA ASN A 7 -13.82 -11.69 -5.15
C ASN A 7 -14.14 -10.24 -5.46
N SER A 8 -15.03 -9.64 -4.68
CA SER A 8 -15.51 -8.29 -4.91
C SER A 8 -14.60 -7.27 -4.25
N GLU A 9 -14.72 -6.06 -4.73
CA GLU A 9 -14.04 -4.93 -4.12
C GLU A 9 -14.71 -4.58 -2.80
N THR A 10 -13.95 -3.96 -1.92
CA THR A 10 -14.46 -3.49 -0.64
C THR A 10 -15.49 -2.39 -0.87
N ASP A 11 -16.49 -2.33 0.01
CA ASP A 11 -17.53 -1.30 0.01
C ASP A 11 -16.91 0.11 -0.12
N PRO A 12 -17.38 0.93 -1.06
CA PRO A 12 -16.84 2.28 -1.24
C PRO A 12 -16.85 3.15 0.00
N GLN A 13 -17.83 2.98 0.90
CA GLN A 13 -17.87 3.75 2.14
C GLN A 13 -16.73 3.36 3.08
N ILE A 14 -16.41 2.08 3.12
CA ILE A 14 -15.28 1.59 3.92
C ILE A 14 -13.99 2.13 3.33
N ILE A 15 -13.84 2.08 2.01
CA ILE A 15 -12.64 2.60 1.35
C ILE A 15 -12.47 4.09 1.67
N ARG A 16 -13.53 4.86 1.60
CA ARG A 16 -13.46 6.29 1.91
C ARG A 16 -12.99 6.54 3.32
N ARG A 17 -13.53 5.77 4.27
CA ARG A 17 -13.17 5.89 5.68
C ARG A 17 -11.71 5.53 5.90
N GLU A 18 -11.26 4.47 5.24
CA GLU A 18 -9.87 4.04 5.37
C GLU A 18 -8.91 5.03 4.73
N LYS A 19 -9.30 5.67 3.64
CA LYS A 19 -8.49 6.73 3.03
C LYS A 19 -8.33 7.93 3.96
N GLN A 20 -9.37 8.27 4.70
CA GLN A 20 -9.29 9.35 5.69
C GLN A 20 -8.34 9.00 6.82
N LYS A 21 -8.37 7.76 7.29
CA LYS A 21 -7.43 7.29 8.31
C LYS A 21 -6.00 7.36 7.79
N ALA A 22 -5.77 6.93 6.56
CA ALA A 22 -4.45 6.98 5.96
C ALA A 22 -3.94 8.42 5.86
N ARG A 23 -4.84 9.34 5.53
CA ARG A 23 -4.49 10.76 5.43
C ARG A 23 -3.98 11.29 6.77
N ILE A 24 -4.66 10.92 7.86
CA ILE A 24 -4.25 11.32 9.19
C ILE A 24 -2.89 10.71 9.54
N ILE A 25 -2.72 9.42 9.24
CA ILE A 25 -1.47 8.73 9.53
C ILE A 25 -0.30 9.34 8.75
N ARG A 26 -0.53 9.78 7.52
CA ARG A 26 0.52 10.43 6.72
C ARG A 26 1.07 11.68 7.36
N GLN A 27 0.32 12.33 8.24
CA GLN A 27 0.76 13.53 8.94
C GLN A 27 1.40 13.21 10.28
N SER A 28 1.42 11.95 10.68
CA SER A 28 1.95 11.53 11.97
C SER A 28 3.47 11.45 11.96
N GLN A 29 4.04 11.57 13.16
CA GLN A 29 5.49 11.41 13.31
C GLN A 29 5.92 9.99 12.96
N TRP A 30 5.08 9.00 13.27
CA TRP A 30 5.36 7.62 12.90
C TRP A 30 5.63 7.47 11.41
N TRP A 31 4.79 8.07 10.57
CA TRP A 31 4.96 7.98 9.13
C TRP A 31 6.19 8.74 8.66
N LYS A 32 6.42 9.93 9.21
CA LYS A 32 7.59 10.71 8.87
C LYS A 32 8.88 9.95 9.18
N ASN A 33 8.91 9.24 10.30
CA ASN A 33 10.05 8.41 10.67
C ASN A 33 10.23 7.24 9.70
N LYS A 34 9.13 6.64 9.26
CA LYS A 34 9.19 5.56 8.28
C LYS A 34 9.81 6.04 6.97
N ARG A 35 9.38 7.20 6.46
CA ARG A 35 9.91 7.76 5.23
C ARG A 35 11.38 8.17 5.38
N ALA A 36 11.78 8.53 6.56
CA ALA A 36 13.14 9.02 6.80
C ALA A 36 14.21 7.97 6.55
N HIS A 37 13.84 6.70 6.47
CA HIS A 37 14.79 5.65 6.10
C HIS A 37 15.22 5.73 4.65
N ASN A 38 14.52 6.51 3.81
CA ASN A 38 14.89 6.79 2.42
C ASN A 38 15.01 5.52 1.57
N LYS A 39 14.14 4.56 1.79
CA LYS A 39 14.14 3.31 1.01
C LYS A 39 12.71 2.89 0.70
N CYS A 40 12.53 2.41 -0.54
CA CYS A 40 11.28 1.76 -0.92
C CYS A 40 11.18 0.41 -0.21
N TYR A 41 10.02 0.15 0.37
CA TYR A 41 9.78 -1.12 1.06
C TYR A 41 9.92 -2.32 0.12
N TYR A 42 9.51 -2.17 -1.12
CA TYR A 42 9.47 -3.30 -2.07
C TYR A 42 10.78 -3.54 -2.77
N CYS A 43 11.33 -2.53 -3.44
CA CYS A 43 12.54 -2.72 -4.25
C CYS A 43 13.83 -2.36 -3.50
N LYS A 44 13.71 -1.79 -2.32
CA LYS A 44 14.84 -1.40 -1.46
C LYS A 44 15.74 -0.34 -2.07
N THR A 45 15.30 0.30 -3.16
CA THR A 45 16.08 1.36 -3.80
C THR A 45 16.10 2.59 -2.91
N ASP A 46 17.26 3.22 -2.82
CA ASP A 46 17.38 4.50 -2.10
C ASP A 46 16.51 5.54 -2.77
N THR A 47 15.59 6.12 -2.00
CA THR A 47 14.62 7.06 -2.51
C THR A 47 14.45 8.18 -1.49
N PRO A 48 14.62 9.45 -1.91
CA PRO A 48 14.42 10.56 -0.97
C PRO A 48 13.03 10.47 -0.33
N ALA A 49 12.95 10.79 0.96
CA ALA A 49 11.71 10.70 1.71
C ALA A 49 10.55 11.41 1.01
N ARG A 50 10.80 12.58 0.40
CA ARG A 50 9.76 13.36 -0.26
C ARG A 50 9.18 12.66 -1.48
N LYS A 51 9.86 11.65 -2.01
CA LYS A 51 9.42 10.89 -3.18
C LYS A 51 8.81 9.54 -2.81
N LEU A 52 8.77 9.23 -1.52
CA LEU A 52 8.15 8.00 -1.05
C LEU A 52 6.67 8.25 -0.76
N THR A 53 5.83 7.39 -1.31
CA THR A 53 4.39 7.44 -1.09
C THR A 53 3.98 6.36 -0.10
N MET A 54 2.81 6.51 0.48
CA MET A 54 2.25 5.49 1.36
C MET A 54 1.53 4.45 0.54
N ASP A 55 1.89 3.19 0.72
CA ASP A 55 1.21 2.08 0.07
C ASP A 55 0.55 1.19 1.12
N HIS A 56 -0.63 0.69 0.78
CA HIS A 56 -1.30 -0.35 1.56
C HIS A 56 -0.82 -1.69 1.02
N VAL A 57 -0.12 -2.46 1.84
CA VAL A 57 0.40 -3.77 1.41
C VAL A 57 -0.74 -4.63 0.89
N VAL A 58 -1.82 -4.72 1.67
CA VAL A 58 -3.09 -5.26 1.18
C VAL A 58 -3.91 -4.04 0.75
N PRO A 59 -4.23 -3.92 -0.54
CA PRO A 59 -4.93 -2.74 -1.04
C PRO A 59 -6.30 -2.55 -0.41
N LEU A 60 -6.73 -1.31 -0.30
CA LEU A 60 -8.07 -1.01 0.25
C LEU A 60 -9.17 -1.68 -0.56
N ALA A 61 -9.01 -1.70 -1.89
CA ALA A 61 -9.99 -2.34 -2.78
C ALA A 61 -10.07 -3.85 -2.56
N ARG A 62 -9.07 -4.44 -1.93
CA ARG A 62 -9.00 -5.88 -1.68
C ARG A 62 -9.14 -6.20 -0.19
N GLY A 63 -9.70 -5.29 0.58
CA GLY A 63 -10.00 -5.52 1.99
C GLY A 63 -8.95 -5.02 2.97
N GLY A 64 -7.90 -4.36 2.50
CA GLY A 64 -6.88 -3.81 3.37
C GLY A 64 -7.41 -2.68 4.24
N ARG A 65 -6.69 -2.40 5.31
CA ARG A 65 -7.04 -1.34 6.26
C ARG A 65 -5.86 -0.39 6.45
N SER A 66 -6.19 0.83 6.88
CA SER A 66 -5.17 1.85 7.18
C SER A 66 -4.73 1.69 8.62
N ILE A 67 -3.89 0.70 8.83
CA ILE A 67 -3.25 0.44 10.12
C ILE A 67 -1.75 0.36 9.88
N LYS A 68 -0.97 0.63 10.92
CA LYS A 68 0.49 0.73 10.78
C LYS A 68 1.12 -0.51 10.17
N SER A 69 0.62 -1.69 10.52
CA SER A 69 1.17 -2.95 9.99
C SER A 69 0.88 -3.15 8.51
N ASN A 70 0.00 -2.36 7.91
CA ASN A 70 -0.36 -2.47 6.50
C ASN A 70 0.11 -1.27 5.67
N LEU A 71 0.92 -0.39 6.24
CA LEU A 71 1.35 0.84 5.58
C LEU A 71 2.86 0.87 5.45
N VAL A 72 3.34 1.05 4.23
CA VAL A 72 4.77 1.05 3.95
C VAL A 72 5.14 2.19 3.00
N PRO A 73 6.39 2.68 3.08
CA PRO A 73 6.86 3.67 2.11
C PRO A 73 7.20 2.97 0.79
N CYS A 74 6.78 3.57 -0.29
CA CYS A 74 6.85 2.95 -1.60
C CYS A 74 7.28 3.99 -2.64
N CYS A 75 8.26 3.63 -3.48
CA CYS A 75 8.65 4.51 -4.58
C CYS A 75 7.56 4.52 -5.65
N LYS A 76 7.57 5.57 -6.46
CA LYS A 76 6.53 5.75 -7.48
C LYS A 76 6.50 4.61 -8.47
N SER A 77 7.66 4.08 -8.86
CA SER A 77 7.73 2.98 -9.83
C SER A 77 7.03 1.73 -9.29
N CYS A 78 7.34 1.33 -8.07
CA CYS A 78 6.70 0.16 -7.47
C CYS A 78 5.21 0.40 -7.27
N ASN A 79 4.83 1.61 -6.85
CA ASN A 79 3.42 1.94 -6.65
C ASN A 79 2.64 1.80 -7.95
N ASN A 80 3.19 2.32 -9.04
CA ASN A 80 2.54 2.25 -10.35
C ASN A 80 2.42 0.81 -10.86
N LEU A 81 3.43 -0.02 -10.60
CA LEU A 81 3.42 -1.41 -11.05
C LEU A 81 2.51 -2.28 -10.19
N LYS A 82 2.56 -2.06 -8.87
CA LYS A 82 1.81 -2.91 -7.94
C LYS A 82 0.31 -2.70 -8.01
N LYS A 83 -0.11 -1.45 -8.15
CA LYS A 83 -1.54 -1.11 -8.20
C LYS A 83 -2.30 -1.80 -7.05
N ASN A 84 -3.35 -2.57 -7.37
CA ASN A 84 -4.18 -3.25 -6.38
C ASN A 84 -3.84 -4.73 -6.22
N LEU A 85 -2.59 -5.11 -6.50
CA LEU A 85 -2.19 -6.50 -6.35
C LEU A 85 -2.04 -6.85 -4.88
N LEU A 86 -2.50 -8.05 -4.51
CA LEU A 86 -2.24 -8.62 -3.19
C LEU A 86 -0.77 -9.03 -3.09
N PRO A 87 -0.23 -9.18 -1.85
CA PRO A 87 1.18 -9.55 -1.70
C PRO A 87 1.60 -10.76 -2.53
N LEU A 88 0.81 -11.81 -2.56
CA LEU A 88 1.17 -13.00 -3.34
C LEU A 88 1.14 -12.71 -4.84
N GLU A 89 0.17 -11.95 -5.30
CA GLU A 89 0.09 -11.56 -6.71
C GLU A 89 1.27 -10.69 -7.10
N TRP A 90 1.66 -9.77 -6.22
CA TRP A 90 2.81 -8.91 -6.44
C TRP A 90 4.10 -9.73 -6.53
N GLU A 91 4.25 -10.70 -5.64
CA GLU A 91 5.39 -11.60 -5.63
C GLU A 91 5.48 -12.38 -6.94
N ASN A 92 4.34 -12.92 -7.40
CA ASN A 92 4.29 -13.64 -8.66
C ASN A 92 4.62 -12.74 -9.85
N PHE A 93 4.11 -11.52 -9.83
CA PHE A 93 4.40 -10.54 -10.87
C PHE A 93 5.91 -10.28 -10.96
N LEU A 94 6.54 -10.03 -9.82
CA LEU A 94 7.98 -9.76 -9.77
C LEU A 94 8.79 -10.96 -10.24
N SER A 95 8.37 -12.17 -9.92
CA SER A 95 9.08 -13.38 -10.32
C SER A 95 9.15 -13.54 -11.82
N ASN A 96 8.18 -12.99 -12.55
CA ASN A 96 8.17 -13.09 -14.02
C ASN A 96 9.21 -12.18 -14.68
N PHE A 97 9.86 -11.30 -13.92
CA PHE A 97 10.87 -10.39 -14.43
C PHE A 97 12.28 -10.77 -14.04
N ARG A 98 12.44 -11.94 -13.42
CA ARG A 98 13.75 -12.42 -12.94
C ARG A 98 14.30 -13.52 -13.81
#